data_70c3b94bc40ab750fcc2d63af89947a1
#
_entry.id   70c3b94bc40ab750fcc2d63af89947a1
#
_cell.length_a   1.000
_cell.length_b   1.000
_cell.length_c   1.000
_cell.angle_alpha   90.00
_cell.angle_beta   90.00
_cell.angle_gamma   90.00
#
_symmetry.space_group_name_H-M   'P 1'
#
loop_
_entity.id
_entity.type
_entity.pdbx_description
1 polymer ?
#
loop_
_entity_poly.entity_id
_entity_poly.type
_entity_poly.pdbx_seq_one_letter_code
_entity_poly.pdbx_strand_id
1 'polypeptide(L)'
;MSVNPQDQVQEDSASQAVPYRSDPARVQELRQLLLKSLAKTTPCDCILLSGGVDTSILAEAAFTVYNQNKDTQKDLRRPLDGAVTVLCMDDARDEFYSTQISSRLGLKQEVVKITLDSVLEELEFCIKTLQTFDPMELRNSIVIARGLSVAKSLGYKTVMTGDGADELFAGYSFLHNMSAERLKAYSDRLTITMRFSGVTLAKALDLELVQPYLDKDLIAFSQQCTRDEKINYHDHPKEREWQDRLGGRQLHGKFILREAFEEEAFSAWRKKEPIEVGSGTTVLPKVFQESTSLEELKEEQDRILAEDGVKIRDAEHLEYYKVFKRAFGDDLSTYPEKLRKDGRDPCPGCGFNLSSPEQTFCVICGQWPARILPPPEEIAKTQGSSSVSS
;
A
#
# COMPACT_ATOMS: atom_id res chain seq x y z
N MET A 1 -4.58 -0.12 -24.83
CA MET A 1 -3.12 -0.19 -25.07
C MET A 1 -2.84 -1.50 -25.79
N SER A 2 -2.37 -1.46 -27.01
CA SER A 2 -1.98 -2.64 -27.78
C SER A 2 -0.69 -3.19 -27.20
N VAL A 3 -0.74 -4.39 -26.64
CA VAL A 3 0.43 -5.14 -26.20
C VAL A 3 1.20 -5.56 -27.45
N ASN A 4 2.49 -5.24 -27.48
CA ASN A 4 3.38 -5.62 -28.59
C ASN A 4 3.51 -7.15 -28.59
N PRO A 5 3.27 -7.86 -29.73
CA PRO A 5 3.28 -9.34 -29.78
C PRO A 5 4.64 -10.01 -29.52
N GLN A 6 5.70 -9.25 -29.31
CA GLN A 6 7.05 -9.78 -29.10
C GLN A 6 7.42 -10.05 -27.63
N ASP A 7 6.53 -9.79 -26.66
CA ASP A 7 6.77 -10.05 -25.24
C ASP A 7 6.19 -11.41 -24.76
N GLN A 8 5.89 -12.34 -25.66
CA GLN A 8 5.55 -13.71 -25.27
C GLN A 8 6.81 -14.43 -24.80
N VAL A 9 6.98 -14.51 -23.48
CA VAL A 9 7.91 -15.44 -22.85
C VAL A 9 7.45 -16.86 -23.23
N GLN A 10 8.33 -17.62 -23.90
CA GLN A 10 8.13 -19.03 -24.18
C GLN A 10 7.74 -19.77 -22.89
N GLU A 11 6.59 -20.44 -22.92
CA GLU A 11 6.24 -21.45 -21.93
C GLU A 11 7.24 -22.61 -22.08
N ASP A 12 8.29 -22.56 -21.27
CA ASP A 12 9.23 -23.69 -21.20
C ASP A 12 8.53 -24.88 -20.54
N SER A 13 8.58 -25.99 -21.27
CA SER A 13 8.15 -27.32 -20.84
C SER A 13 8.57 -27.61 -19.41
N ALA A 14 7.59 -27.96 -18.58
CA ALA A 14 7.74 -28.34 -17.17
C ALA A 14 8.64 -29.61 -17.02
N SER A 15 9.94 -29.45 -17.16
CA SER A 15 10.91 -30.39 -16.65
C SER A 15 11.02 -30.17 -15.13
N GLN A 16 11.25 -31.23 -14.36
CA GLN A 16 11.42 -31.26 -12.91
C GLN A 16 12.63 -30.42 -12.47
N ALA A 17 12.56 -29.10 -12.63
CA ALA A 17 13.57 -28.20 -12.10
C ALA A 17 13.43 -28.16 -10.58
N VAL A 18 14.57 -28.30 -9.88
CA VAL A 18 14.63 -28.09 -8.42
C VAL A 18 14.02 -26.73 -8.11
N PRO A 19 13.07 -26.64 -7.13
CA PRO A 19 12.48 -25.37 -6.76
C PRO A 19 13.59 -24.35 -6.40
N TYR A 20 13.44 -23.11 -6.88
CA TYR A 20 14.36 -22.06 -6.51
C TYR A 20 14.29 -21.84 -4.98
N ARG A 21 15.43 -21.59 -4.38
CA ARG A 21 15.58 -21.10 -3.01
C ARG A 21 16.63 -19.99 -3.01
N SER A 22 16.37 -18.94 -2.24
CA SER A 22 17.34 -17.86 -2.05
C SER A 22 18.55 -18.38 -1.28
N ASP A 23 19.69 -17.72 -1.43
CA ASP A 23 20.90 -18.03 -0.63
C ASP A 23 20.56 -17.94 0.86
N PRO A 24 20.78 -19.01 1.65
CA PRO A 24 20.49 -19.03 3.09
C PRO A 24 21.18 -17.88 3.85
N ALA A 25 22.36 -17.43 3.43
CA ALA A 25 23.05 -16.32 4.06
C ALA A 25 22.28 -15.01 3.85
N ARG A 26 21.73 -14.78 2.64
CA ARG A 26 20.93 -13.62 2.30
C ARG A 26 19.57 -13.63 3.03
N VAL A 27 18.95 -14.80 3.11
CA VAL A 27 17.71 -15.00 3.89
C VAL A 27 17.93 -14.63 5.35
N GLN A 28 19.03 -15.13 5.95
CA GLN A 28 19.39 -14.82 7.33
C GLN A 28 19.76 -13.33 7.53
N GLU A 29 20.46 -12.72 6.57
CA GLU A 29 20.76 -11.28 6.59
C GLU A 29 19.48 -10.45 6.63
N LEU A 30 18.51 -10.71 5.72
CA LEU A 30 17.23 -10.02 5.70
C LEU A 30 16.49 -10.15 7.04
N ARG A 31 16.44 -11.37 7.59
CA ARG A 31 15.84 -11.64 8.88
C ARG A 31 16.48 -10.79 9.99
N GLN A 32 17.79 -10.75 10.06
CA GLN A 32 18.51 -9.95 11.05
C GLN A 32 18.28 -8.45 10.88
N LEU A 33 18.22 -7.97 9.63
CA LEU A 33 17.95 -6.56 9.35
C LEU A 33 16.55 -6.14 9.83
N LEU A 34 15.51 -6.97 9.62
CA LEU A 34 14.18 -6.67 10.11
C LEU A 34 14.10 -6.70 11.64
N LEU A 35 14.69 -7.70 12.29
CA LEU A 35 14.75 -7.75 13.76
C LEU A 35 15.51 -6.55 14.34
N LYS A 36 16.62 -6.14 13.69
CA LYS A 36 17.39 -4.95 14.08
C LYS A 36 16.59 -3.66 13.87
N SER A 37 15.81 -3.56 12.77
CA SER A 37 14.90 -2.44 12.55
C SER A 37 13.90 -2.31 13.69
N LEU A 38 13.21 -3.39 14.04
CA LEU A 38 12.27 -3.43 15.16
C LEU A 38 12.93 -3.06 16.50
N ALA A 39 14.16 -3.50 16.73
CA ALA A 39 14.88 -3.16 17.95
C ALA A 39 15.27 -1.69 18.05
N LYS A 40 15.41 -0.99 16.92
CA LYS A 40 15.73 0.45 16.85
C LYS A 40 14.50 1.35 16.98
N THR A 41 13.32 0.85 16.54
CA THR A 41 12.09 1.65 16.56
C THR A 41 11.55 1.81 17.97
N THR A 42 10.73 2.82 18.20
CA THR A 42 9.92 2.93 19.41
C THR A 42 9.10 1.66 19.57
N PRO A 43 9.11 0.99 20.75
CA PRO A 43 8.30 -0.20 20.94
C PRO A 43 6.84 0.10 20.69
N CYS A 44 6.23 -0.71 19.85
CA CYS A 44 4.88 -0.51 19.39
C CYS A 44 3.90 -1.30 20.26
N ASP A 45 2.86 -0.66 20.72
CA ASP A 45 1.84 -1.28 21.59
C ASP A 45 0.67 -1.87 20.78
N CYS A 46 0.51 -1.50 19.51
CA CYS A 46 -0.55 -2.00 18.61
C CYS A 46 -0.05 -2.19 17.18
N ILE A 47 -0.65 -3.12 16.45
CA ILE A 47 -0.43 -3.32 15.01
C ILE A 47 -1.75 -3.27 14.24
N LEU A 48 -1.77 -2.59 13.07
CA LEU A 48 -2.84 -2.79 12.09
C LEU A 48 -2.61 -4.13 11.39
N LEU A 49 -3.40 -5.13 11.75
CA LEU A 49 -3.19 -6.52 11.37
C LEU A 49 -4.20 -6.96 10.30
N SER A 50 -3.81 -6.95 9.03
CA SER A 50 -4.63 -7.48 7.94
C SER A 50 -4.56 -9.01 7.80
N GLY A 51 -3.61 -9.65 8.47
CA GLY A 51 -3.34 -11.08 8.24
C GLY A 51 -2.66 -11.38 6.90
N GLY A 52 -2.28 -10.37 6.13
CA GLY A 52 -1.38 -10.48 4.98
C GLY A 52 0.04 -10.84 5.42
N VAL A 53 0.90 -11.22 4.46
CA VAL A 53 2.27 -11.64 4.76
C VAL A 53 3.06 -10.58 5.51
N ASP A 54 2.92 -9.31 5.15
CA ASP A 54 3.70 -8.21 5.71
C ASP A 54 3.40 -7.99 7.19
N THR A 55 2.12 -7.90 7.52
CA THR A 55 1.68 -7.70 8.90
C THR A 55 1.83 -8.95 9.74
N SER A 56 1.73 -10.16 9.14
CA SER A 56 2.01 -11.42 9.82
C SER A 56 3.47 -11.51 10.26
N ILE A 57 4.40 -11.24 9.33
CA ILE A 57 5.84 -11.24 9.62
C ILE A 57 6.18 -10.21 10.69
N LEU A 58 5.63 -8.98 10.58
CA LEU A 58 5.86 -7.93 11.57
C LEU A 58 5.33 -8.29 12.94
N ALA A 59 4.13 -8.88 13.03
CA ALA A 59 3.55 -9.28 14.31
C ALA A 59 4.43 -10.32 15.03
N GLU A 60 4.87 -11.36 14.31
CA GLU A 60 5.74 -12.43 14.85
C GLU A 60 7.13 -11.88 15.23
N ALA A 61 7.74 -11.08 14.35
CA ALA A 61 9.06 -10.50 14.59
C ALA A 61 9.04 -9.49 15.74
N ALA A 62 8.03 -8.62 15.81
CA ALA A 62 7.86 -7.64 16.88
C ALA A 62 7.56 -8.33 18.21
N PHE A 63 6.70 -9.36 18.21
CA PHE A 63 6.43 -10.16 19.40
C PHE A 63 7.72 -10.78 19.94
N THR A 64 8.54 -11.35 19.05
CA THR A 64 9.85 -11.90 19.43
C THR A 64 10.76 -10.84 20.03
N VAL A 65 10.92 -9.68 19.37
CA VAL A 65 11.85 -8.62 19.82
C VAL A 65 11.37 -7.93 21.08
N TYR A 66 10.07 -7.61 21.18
CA TYR A 66 9.54 -6.80 22.29
C TYR A 66 9.17 -7.62 23.52
N ASN A 67 8.76 -8.89 23.35
CA ASN A 67 8.23 -9.68 24.45
C ASN A 67 9.27 -10.61 25.08
N GLN A 68 10.36 -10.99 24.37
CA GLN A 68 11.42 -11.83 24.91
C GLN A 68 12.31 -11.11 25.94
N ASN A 69 12.37 -9.79 25.94
CA ASN A 69 13.23 -8.99 26.82
C ASN A 69 12.55 -8.62 28.16
N LYS A 70 11.51 -9.36 28.58
CA LYS A 70 10.76 -9.08 29.83
C LYS A 70 11.61 -9.15 31.11
N ASP A 71 12.76 -9.82 31.08
CA ASP A 71 13.60 -10.04 32.28
C ASP A 71 14.57 -8.89 32.60
N THR A 72 14.73 -7.92 31.70
CA THR A 72 15.50 -6.72 31.99
C THR A 72 14.59 -5.57 32.40
N GLN A 73 14.20 -5.53 33.66
CA GLN A 73 13.31 -4.56 34.32
C GLN A 73 13.69 -3.08 34.19
N LYS A 74 14.56 -2.68 33.26
CA LYS A 74 14.97 -1.29 33.05
C LYS A 74 14.32 -0.58 31.89
N ASP A 75 13.63 -1.30 31.01
CA ASP A 75 12.97 -0.68 29.86
C ASP A 75 11.45 -0.70 30.08
N LEU A 76 10.86 0.47 30.30
CA LEU A 76 9.43 0.71 30.44
C LEU A 76 8.67 0.49 29.10
N ARG A 77 9.23 -0.29 28.19
CA ARG A 77 8.65 -0.55 26.88
C ARG A 77 7.43 -1.45 27.03
N ARG A 78 6.30 -0.97 26.59
CA ARG A 78 5.10 -1.83 26.48
C ARG A 78 5.36 -2.88 25.42
N PRO A 79 5.10 -4.17 25.70
CA PRO A 79 5.16 -5.20 24.67
C PRO A 79 4.09 -4.94 23.60
N LEU A 80 4.23 -5.53 22.42
CA LEU A 80 3.13 -5.60 21.45
C LEU A 80 1.97 -6.32 22.14
N ASP A 81 0.87 -5.61 22.37
CA ASP A 81 -0.27 -6.09 23.18
C ASP A 81 -1.55 -6.15 22.33
N GLY A 82 -1.71 -5.23 21.39
CA GLY A 82 -2.92 -5.05 20.62
C GLY A 82 -2.78 -5.29 19.13
N ALA A 83 -3.89 -5.69 18.51
CA ALA A 83 -4.06 -5.75 17.07
C ALA A 83 -5.42 -5.16 16.68
N VAL A 84 -5.46 -4.37 15.62
CA VAL A 84 -6.70 -3.89 15.03
C VAL A 84 -6.80 -4.41 13.61
N THR A 85 -7.93 -5.07 13.30
CA THR A 85 -8.28 -5.56 11.97
C THR A 85 -9.55 -4.86 11.50
N VAL A 86 -9.50 -4.26 10.32
CA VAL A 86 -10.65 -3.51 9.76
C VAL A 86 -11.23 -4.26 8.57
N LEU A 87 -12.53 -4.48 8.59
CA LEU A 87 -13.28 -5.23 7.58
C LEU A 87 -14.45 -4.39 7.09
N CYS A 88 -14.68 -4.37 5.79
CA CYS A 88 -15.81 -3.67 5.16
C CYS A 88 -16.95 -4.63 4.77
N MET A 89 -16.73 -5.93 4.80
CA MET A 89 -17.71 -6.97 4.47
C MET A 89 -17.58 -8.18 5.39
N ASP A 90 -18.66 -8.94 5.54
CA ASP A 90 -18.69 -10.14 6.39
C ASP A 90 -17.79 -11.28 5.91
N ASP A 91 -17.50 -11.35 4.60
CA ASP A 91 -16.66 -12.41 3.99
C ASP A 91 -15.21 -11.98 3.76
N ALA A 92 -14.75 -10.90 4.41
CA ALA A 92 -13.38 -10.42 4.27
C ALA A 92 -12.39 -11.47 4.79
N ARG A 93 -11.49 -11.93 3.92
CA ARG A 93 -10.53 -13.00 4.23
C ARG A 93 -9.52 -12.63 5.31
N ASP A 94 -9.31 -11.34 5.51
CA ASP A 94 -8.38 -10.81 6.51
C ASP A 94 -8.77 -11.22 7.94
N GLU A 95 -10.07 -11.39 8.23
CA GLU A 95 -10.54 -11.81 9.57
C GLU A 95 -9.96 -13.16 9.98
N PHE A 96 -10.04 -14.16 9.11
CA PHE A 96 -9.52 -15.49 9.42
C PHE A 96 -8.02 -15.46 9.75
N TYR A 97 -7.22 -14.85 8.88
CA TYR A 97 -5.76 -14.85 9.05
C TYR A 97 -5.32 -14.01 10.26
N SER A 98 -5.88 -12.82 10.42
CA SER A 98 -5.54 -11.94 11.54
C SER A 98 -5.92 -12.55 12.88
N THR A 99 -7.07 -13.24 12.97
CA THR A 99 -7.51 -13.94 14.17
C THR A 99 -6.58 -15.10 14.53
N GLN A 100 -6.12 -15.88 13.53
CA GLN A 100 -5.16 -16.95 13.79
C GLN A 100 -3.83 -16.41 14.33
N ILE A 101 -3.32 -15.32 13.75
CA ILE A 101 -2.08 -14.68 14.19
C ILE A 101 -2.24 -14.13 15.60
N SER A 102 -3.30 -13.36 15.85
CA SER A 102 -3.56 -12.76 17.17
C SER A 102 -3.69 -13.81 18.26
N SER A 103 -4.41 -14.91 17.97
CA SER A 103 -4.59 -16.01 18.93
C SER A 103 -3.25 -16.71 19.26
N ARG A 104 -2.41 -16.94 18.25
CA ARG A 104 -1.07 -17.55 18.45
C ARG A 104 -0.16 -16.70 19.31
N LEU A 105 -0.20 -15.39 19.12
CA LEU A 105 0.65 -14.43 19.82
C LEU A 105 0.04 -13.92 21.14
N GLY A 106 -1.22 -14.26 21.43
CA GLY A 106 -1.92 -13.75 22.61
C GLY A 106 -2.19 -12.25 22.56
N LEU A 107 -2.35 -11.67 21.36
CA LEU A 107 -2.67 -10.26 21.17
C LEU A 107 -4.15 -10.00 21.45
N LYS A 108 -4.45 -8.86 22.06
CA LYS A 108 -5.81 -8.33 22.20
C LYS A 108 -6.27 -7.79 20.85
N GLN A 109 -7.01 -8.59 20.12
CA GLN A 109 -7.49 -8.19 18.79
C GLN A 109 -8.84 -7.49 18.89
N GLU A 110 -8.95 -6.35 18.23
CA GLU A 110 -10.20 -5.69 17.89
C GLU A 110 -10.48 -5.86 16.39
N VAL A 111 -11.61 -6.53 16.08
CA VAL A 111 -12.08 -6.67 14.69
C VAL A 111 -13.18 -5.65 14.46
N VAL A 112 -12.93 -4.69 13.58
CA VAL A 112 -13.80 -3.55 13.32
C VAL A 112 -14.49 -3.74 11.97
N LYS A 113 -15.81 -3.84 11.99
CA LYS A 113 -16.61 -3.85 10.77
C LYS A 113 -17.00 -2.43 10.40
N ILE A 114 -16.69 -2.03 9.16
CA ILE A 114 -17.06 -0.71 8.62
C ILE A 114 -18.44 -0.84 7.95
N THR A 115 -19.38 0.01 8.38
CA THR A 115 -20.68 0.22 7.70
C THR A 115 -20.56 1.37 6.69
N LEU A 116 -21.54 1.52 5.80
CA LEU A 116 -21.55 2.63 4.84
C LEU A 116 -21.51 4.00 5.55
N ASP A 117 -22.25 4.15 6.65
CA ASP A 117 -22.27 5.41 7.42
C ASP A 117 -20.88 5.73 7.98
N SER A 118 -20.18 4.72 8.55
CA SER A 118 -18.82 4.90 9.04
C SER A 118 -17.80 5.13 7.91
N VAL A 119 -18.03 4.60 6.72
CA VAL A 119 -17.24 4.94 5.51
C VAL A 119 -17.33 6.43 5.21
N LEU A 120 -18.53 7.02 5.24
CA LEU A 120 -18.73 8.43 4.92
C LEU A 120 -18.06 9.36 5.95
N GLU A 121 -18.10 8.99 7.24
CA GLU A 121 -17.40 9.73 8.31
C GLU A 121 -15.87 9.69 8.11
N GLU A 122 -15.31 8.51 7.91
CA GLU A 122 -13.86 8.33 7.68
C GLU A 122 -13.42 8.97 6.34
N LEU A 123 -14.30 8.95 5.33
CA LEU A 123 -14.04 9.59 4.04
C LEU A 123 -13.82 11.10 4.19
N GLU A 124 -14.67 11.78 4.94
CA GLU A 124 -14.53 13.21 5.18
C GLU A 124 -13.22 13.52 5.92
N PHE A 125 -12.89 12.75 6.96
CA PHE A 125 -11.62 12.86 7.67
C PHE A 125 -10.42 12.64 6.74
N CYS A 126 -10.44 11.57 5.93
CA CYS A 126 -9.36 11.27 4.98
C CYS A 126 -9.20 12.39 3.94
N ILE A 127 -10.30 12.88 3.35
CA ILE A 127 -10.26 13.95 2.34
C ILE A 127 -9.67 15.23 2.93
N LYS A 128 -10.10 15.65 4.11
CA LYS A 128 -9.57 16.84 4.79
C LYS A 128 -8.08 16.69 5.12
N THR A 129 -7.70 15.54 5.62
CA THR A 129 -6.34 15.29 6.10
C THR A 129 -5.36 15.08 4.94
N LEU A 130 -5.73 14.31 3.93
CA LEU A 130 -4.87 13.97 2.80
C LEU A 130 -4.96 14.98 1.65
N GLN A 131 -6.01 15.81 1.64
CA GLN A 131 -6.26 16.81 0.60
C GLN A 131 -6.33 16.16 -0.79
N THR A 132 -7.18 15.14 -0.91
CA THR A 132 -7.36 14.34 -2.12
C THR A 132 -8.82 13.91 -2.28
N PHE A 133 -9.23 13.65 -3.51
CA PHE A 133 -10.47 12.94 -3.83
C PHE A 133 -10.22 11.80 -4.83
N ASP A 134 -8.98 11.29 -4.84
CA ASP A 134 -8.61 10.08 -5.60
C ASP A 134 -9.26 8.84 -5.00
N PRO A 135 -10.12 8.12 -5.74
CA PRO A 135 -10.82 6.95 -5.21
C PRO A 135 -9.89 5.82 -4.77
N MET A 136 -8.79 5.57 -5.49
CA MET A 136 -7.85 4.50 -5.13
C MET A 136 -7.17 4.78 -3.79
N GLU A 137 -6.68 6.00 -3.61
CA GLU A 137 -6.06 6.44 -2.36
C GLU A 137 -7.06 6.38 -1.20
N LEU A 138 -8.29 6.87 -1.42
CA LEU A 138 -9.29 6.96 -0.35
C LEU A 138 -9.82 5.60 0.09
N ARG A 139 -10.02 4.62 -0.83
CA ARG A 139 -10.43 3.26 -0.44
C ARG A 139 -9.44 2.62 0.54
N ASN A 140 -8.14 2.81 0.31
CA ASN A 140 -7.10 2.32 1.21
C ASN A 140 -7.04 3.14 2.51
N SER A 141 -7.12 4.46 2.38
CA SER A 141 -6.99 5.39 3.51
C SER A 141 -8.12 5.29 4.53
N ILE A 142 -9.35 5.01 4.10
CA ILE A 142 -10.51 4.79 4.99
C ILE A 142 -10.24 3.62 5.94
N VAL A 143 -9.71 2.51 5.43
CA VAL A 143 -9.36 1.33 6.23
C VAL A 143 -8.29 1.67 7.27
N ILE A 144 -7.24 2.37 6.82
CA ILE A 144 -6.13 2.79 7.69
C ILE A 144 -6.62 3.78 8.75
N ALA A 145 -7.38 4.80 8.35
CA ALA A 145 -7.92 5.82 9.26
C ALA A 145 -8.80 5.18 10.34
N ARG A 146 -9.71 4.28 9.94
CA ARG A 146 -10.57 3.55 10.88
C ARG A 146 -9.75 2.73 11.87
N GLY A 147 -8.74 1.99 11.39
CA GLY A 147 -7.86 1.22 12.25
C GLY A 147 -7.10 2.08 13.25
N LEU A 148 -6.57 3.21 12.81
CA LEU A 148 -5.88 4.18 13.67
C LEU A 148 -6.82 4.84 14.69
N SER A 149 -8.02 5.22 14.27
CA SER A 149 -9.06 5.81 15.15
C SER A 149 -9.44 4.85 16.27
N VAL A 150 -9.62 3.57 15.94
CA VAL A 150 -9.92 2.51 16.93
C VAL A 150 -8.72 2.27 17.85
N ALA A 151 -7.51 2.15 17.32
CA ALA A 151 -6.31 2.00 18.13
C ALA A 151 -6.19 3.15 19.16
N LYS A 152 -6.42 4.40 18.71
CA LYS A 152 -6.47 5.57 19.61
C LYS A 152 -7.54 5.44 20.69
N SER A 153 -8.75 5.03 20.33
CA SER A 153 -9.87 4.88 21.29
C SER A 153 -9.61 3.80 22.35
N LEU A 154 -8.83 2.78 22.01
CA LEU A 154 -8.36 1.73 22.92
C LEU A 154 -7.18 2.19 23.80
N GLY A 155 -6.69 3.41 23.61
CA GLY A 155 -5.63 4.02 24.44
C GLY A 155 -4.21 3.72 23.94
N TYR A 156 -4.05 3.11 22.77
CA TYR A 156 -2.73 2.90 22.14
C TYR A 156 -2.15 4.24 21.67
N LYS A 157 -0.82 4.33 21.68
CA LYS A 157 -0.06 5.54 21.32
C LYS A 157 0.81 5.33 20.09
N THR A 158 1.33 4.12 19.94
CA THR A 158 2.20 3.73 18.85
C THR A 158 1.55 2.60 18.05
N VAL A 159 1.44 2.76 16.75
CA VAL A 159 0.78 1.79 15.87
C VAL A 159 1.74 1.37 14.76
N MET A 160 1.88 0.07 14.57
CA MET A 160 2.73 -0.52 13.52
C MET A 160 1.91 -0.83 12.27
N THR A 161 2.53 -0.59 11.09
CA THR A 161 1.96 -0.95 9.79
C THR A 161 2.97 -1.71 8.92
N GLY A 162 2.45 -2.45 7.93
CA GLY A 162 3.24 -3.23 6.97
C GLY A 162 3.75 -2.45 5.77
N ASP A 163 3.71 -1.13 5.81
CA ASP A 163 4.08 -0.26 4.70
C ASP A 163 5.54 -0.46 4.26
N GLY A 164 5.77 -0.44 2.98
CA GLY A 164 7.08 -0.59 2.35
C GLY A 164 7.41 -2.01 1.87
N ALA A 165 6.79 -3.05 2.42
CA ALA A 165 7.12 -4.42 2.03
C ALA A 165 6.78 -4.73 0.56
N ASP A 166 5.64 -4.22 0.06
CA ASP A 166 5.23 -4.39 -1.34
C ASP A 166 6.19 -3.67 -2.30
N GLU A 167 6.59 -2.47 -1.95
CA GLU A 167 7.49 -1.61 -2.73
C GLU A 167 8.91 -2.18 -2.80
N LEU A 168 9.43 -2.61 -1.64
CA LEU A 168 10.80 -3.08 -1.52
C LEU A 168 11.00 -4.47 -2.13
N PHE A 169 10.03 -5.37 -1.97
CA PHE A 169 10.15 -6.78 -2.32
C PHE A 169 9.21 -7.24 -3.44
N ALA A 170 8.74 -6.31 -4.27
CA ALA A 170 7.91 -6.57 -5.45
C ALA A 170 6.62 -7.35 -5.15
N GLY A 171 5.86 -6.89 -4.14
CA GLY A 171 4.62 -7.55 -3.73
C GLY A 171 3.45 -7.40 -4.72
N TYR A 172 3.48 -6.42 -5.62
CA TYR A 172 2.41 -6.14 -6.57
C TYR A 172 2.46 -7.08 -7.78
N SER A 173 1.34 -7.70 -8.12
CA SER A 173 1.25 -8.69 -9.20
C SER A 173 1.65 -8.15 -10.58
N PHE A 174 1.41 -6.86 -10.86
CA PHE A 174 1.81 -6.24 -12.13
C PHE A 174 3.33 -6.18 -12.33
N LEU A 175 4.12 -6.32 -11.26
CA LEU A 175 5.58 -6.37 -11.31
C LEU A 175 6.11 -7.74 -11.75
N HIS A 176 5.30 -8.79 -11.60
CA HIS A 176 5.74 -10.18 -11.79
C HIS A 176 6.21 -10.47 -13.21
N ASN A 177 5.65 -9.80 -14.21
CA ASN A 177 6.00 -9.97 -15.62
C ASN A 177 7.05 -8.98 -16.12
N MET A 178 7.68 -8.20 -15.25
CA MET A 178 8.75 -7.29 -15.66
C MET A 178 10.08 -8.03 -15.81
N SER A 179 10.91 -7.59 -16.80
CA SER A 179 12.30 -8.04 -16.87
C SER A 179 13.09 -7.58 -15.65
N ALA A 180 14.23 -8.21 -15.38
CA ALA A 180 15.07 -7.87 -14.22
C ALA A 180 15.49 -6.38 -14.23
N GLU A 181 15.86 -5.84 -15.41
CA GLU A 181 16.27 -4.45 -15.58
C GLU A 181 15.11 -3.48 -15.32
N ARG A 182 13.92 -3.77 -15.86
CA ARG A 182 12.71 -2.95 -15.67
C ARG A 182 12.27 -2.96 -14.21
N LEU A 183 12.28 -4.15 -13.57
CA LEU A 183 11.94 -4.28 -12.15
C LEU A 183 12.91 -3.50 -11.27
N LYS A 184 14.22 -3.60 -11.55
CA LYS A 184 15.26 -2.85 -10.83
C LYS A 184 15.03 -1.33 -10.94
N ALA A 185 14.89 -0.82 -12.16
CA ALA A 185 14.67 0.61 -12.38
C ALA A 185 13.37 1.11 -11.72
N TYR A 186 12.31 0.29 -11.75
CA TYR A 186 11.05 0.61 -11.09
C TYR A 186 11.20 0.62 -9.56
N SER A 187 11.82 -0.42 -8.98
CA SER A 187 12.06 -0.51 -7.54
C SER A 187 12.94 0.62 -7.02
N ASP A 188 14.03 0.96 -7.72
CA ASP A 188 14.91 2.06 -7.34
C ASP A 188 14.15 3.40 -7.29
N ARG A 189 13.27 3.65 -8.27
CA ARG A 189 12.44 4.84 -8.28
C ARG A 189 11.40 4.83 -7.14
N LEU A 190 10.80 3.68 -6.84
CA LEU A 190 9.83 3.57 -5.74
C LEU A 190 10.44 3.90 -4.39
N THR A 191 11.68 3.49 -4.10
CA THR A 191 12.35 3.81 -2.83
C THR A 191 12.52 5.31 -2.57
N ILE A 192 12.47 6.13 -3.62
CA ILE A 192 12.57 7.59 -3.54
C ILE A 192 11.18 8.25 -3.51
N THR A 193 10.19 7.65 -4.20
CA THR A 193 8.90 8.27 -4.44
C THR A 193 7.75 7.72 -3.60
N MET A 194 7.94 6.57 -2.94
CA MET A 194 6.90 5.95 -2.12
C MET A 194 6.46 6.88 -1.00
N ARG A 195 5.15 6.94 -0.80
CA ARG A 195 4.49 7.73 0.23
C ARG A 195 3.32 6.92 0.77
N PHE A 196 3.10 7.04 2.07
CA PHE A 196 2.04 6.28 2.76
C PHE A 196 1.12 7.25 3.49
N SER A 197 -0.16 7.20 3.19
CA SER A 197 -1.21 8.02 3.81
C SER A 197 -1.26 7.83 5.33
N GLY A 198 -0.94 6.63 5.80
CA GLY A 198 -0.92 6.28 7.23
C GLY A 198 -0.12 7.26 8.08
N VAL A 199 1.01 7.78 7.59
CA VAL A 199 1.83 8.77 8.32
C VAL A 199 1.05 10.06 8.59
N THR A 200 0.38 10.58 7.56
CA THR A 200 -0.39 11.83 7.67
C THR A 200 -1.64 11.63 8.53
N LEU A 201 -2.31 10.49 8.37
CA LEU A 201 -3.50 10.13 9.16
C LEU A 201 -3.17 9.91 10.63
N ALA A 202 -2.10 9.17 10.94
CA ALA A 202 -1.65 8.94 12.32
C ALA A 202 -1.30 10.26 13.03
N LYS A 203 -0.57 11.15 12.32
CA LYS A 203 -0.24 12.48 12.83
C LYS A 203 -1.49 13.31 13.15
N ALA A 204 -2.51 13.28 12.30
CA ALA A 204 -3.76 13.97 12.51
C ALA A 204 -4.56 13.41 13.70
N LEU A 205 -4.33 12.13 14.03
CA LEU A 205 -4.90 11.46 15.21
C LEU A 205 -4.02 11.52 16.45
N ASP A 206 -2.88 12.21 16.40
CA ASP A 206 -1.92 12.27 17.52
C ASP A 206 -1.41 10.88 17.92
N LEU A 207 -1.10 10.05 16.91
CA LEU A 207 -0.49 8.73 17.04
C LEU A 207 0.90 8.72 16.41
N GLU A 208 1.80 7.94 16.97
CA GLU A 208 3.08 7.60 16.37
C GLU A 208 2.91 6.36 15.46
N LEU A 209 3.31 6.48 14.20
CA LEU A 209 3.30 5.36 13.26
C LEU A 209 4.67 4.73 13.15
N VAL A 210 4.75 3.42 13.31
CA VAL A 210 5.98 2.64 13.22
C VAL A 210 5.95 1.79 11.94
N GLN A 211 6.93 2.00 11.07
CA GLN A 211 7.03 1.38 9.74
C GLN A 211 8.38 0.66 9.57
N PRO A 212 8.55 -0.54 10.15
CA PRO A 212 9.87 -1.19 10.25
C PRO A 212 10.52 -1.53 8.90
N TYR A 213 9.73 -1.81 7.86
CA TYR A 213 10.28 -2.09 6.52
C TYR A 213 10.98 -0.88 5.89
N LEU A 214 10.66 0.34 6.34
CA LEU A 214 11.28 1.58 5.83
C LEU A 214 12.63 1.91 6.49
N ASP A 215 13.21 1.00 7.30
CA ASP A 215 14.58 1.16 7.79
C ASP A 215 15.56 1.23 6.60
N LYS A 216 16.50 2.16 6.67
CA LYS A 216 17.47 2.41 5.59
C LYS A 216 18.31 1.19 5.20
N ASP A 217 18.63 0.32 6.19
CA ASP A 217 19.42 -0.88 5.95
C ASP A 217 18.58 -1.92 5.17
N LEU A 218 17.25 -2.02 5.43
CA LEU A 218 16.32 -2.84 4.66
C LEU A 218 16.10 -2.31 3.25
N ILE A 219 15.97 -0.99 3.09
CA ILE A 219 15.87 -0.36 1.76
C ILE A 219 17.13 -0.69 0.96
N ALA A 220 18.33 -0.49 1.52
CA ALA A 220 19.59 -0.79 0.85
C ALA A 220 19.72 -2.27 0.50
N PHE A 221 19.31 -3.17 1.38
CA PHE A 221 19.27 -4.61 1.10
C PHE A 221 18.32 -4.93 -0.07
N SER A 222 17.11 -4.37 -0.05
CA SER A 222 16.12 -4.61 -1.10
C SER A 222 16.58 -4.17 -2.49
N GLN A 223 17.36 -3.09 -2.57
CA GLN A 223 17.94 -2.59 -3.81
C GLN A 223 19.02 -3.53 -4.40
N GLN A 224 19.62 -4.38 -3.57
CA GLN A 224 20.59 -5.40 -3.98
C GLN A 224 19.93 -6.75 -4.34
N CYS A 225 18.65 -6.94 -4.00
CA CYS A 225 17.96 -8.18 -4.31
C CYS A 225 17.76 -8.34 -5.82
N THR A 226 18.03 -9.54 -6.28
CA THR A 226 17.74 -9.96 -7.67
C THR A 226 16.23 -10.06 -7.90
N ARG A 227 15.83 -10.16 -9.19
CA ARG A 227 14.43 -10.43 -9.53
C ARG A 227 13.94 -11.74 -8.89
N ASP A 228 14.75 -12.78 -8.94
CA ASP A 228 14.37 -14.12 -8.48
C ASP A 228 14.27 -14.20 -6.95
N GLU A 229 15.07 -13.42 -6.22
CA GLU A 229 14.89 -13.24 -4.77
C GLU A 229 13.60 -12.49 -4.43
N LYS A 230 13.13 -11.60 -5.30
CA LYS A 230 11.89 -10.84 -5.07
C LYS A 230 10.66 -11.58 -5.56
N ILE A 231 10.74 -12.28 -6.69
CA ILE A 231 9.60 -12.89 -7.38
C ILE A 231 9.98 -14.30 -7.85
N ASN A 232 9.33 -15.32 -7.28
CA ASN A 232 9.56 -16.71 -7.69
C ASN A 232 8.37 -17.60 -7.38
N TYR A 233 8.43 -18.85 -7.87
CA TYR A 233 7.47 -19.91 -7.59
C TYR A 233 7.84 -20.65 -6.33
N HIS A 234 6.84 -21.01 -5.52
CA HIS A 234 7.02 -21.80 -4.33
C HIS A 234 6.20 -23.09 -4.38
N ASP A 235 6.78 -24.20 -3.93
CA ASP A 235 6.15 -25.53 -3.91
C ASP A 235 5.68 -25.93 -2.49
N HIS A 236 4.98 -25.05 -1.79
CA HIS A 236 4.45 -25.38 -0.46
C HIS A 236 3.26 -26.34 -0.57
N PRO A 237 3.15 -27.40 0.27
CA PRO A 237 2.06 -28.38 0.21
C PRO A 237 0.65 -27.79 0.27
N LYS A 238 0.46 -26.68 1.04
CA LYS A 238 -0.81 -25.95 1.11
C LYS A 238 -1.13 -25.19 -0.16
N GLU A 239 -0.14 -24.80 -0.94
CA GLU A 239 -0.33 -24.17 -2.24
C GLU A 239 -0.71 -25.16 -3.32
N ARG A 240 -0.22 -26.41 -3.27
CA ARG A 240 -0.62 -27.43 -4.23
C ARG A 240 -2.13 -27.63 -4.25
N GLU A 241 -2.78 -27.56 -3.09
CA GLU A 241 -4.24 -27.64 -2.96
C GLU A 241 -4.96 -26.49 -3.69
N TRP A 242 -4.36 -25.29 -3.76
CA TRP A 242 -4.86 -24.13 -4.47
C TRP A 242 -4.44 -24.12 -5.95
N GLN A 243 -3.23 -24.57 -6.26
CA GLN A 243 -2.71 -24.70 -7.62
C GLN A 243 -3.53 -25.68 -8.45
N ASP A 244 -3.94 -26.80 -7.86
CA ASP A 244 -4.81 -27.79 -8.51
C ASP A 244 -6.20 -27.19 -8.86
N ARG A 245 -6.67 -26.20 -8.11
CA ARG A 245 -7.93 -25.49 -8.39
C ARG A 245 -7.80 -24.37 -9.42
N LEU A 246 -6.62 -23.79 -9.59
CA LEU A 246 -6.37 -22.61 -10.44
C LEU A 246 -5.57 -22.91 -11.71
N GLY A 247 -5.16 -24.17 -11.89
CA GLY A 247 -4.55 -24.65 -13.15
C GLY A 247 -3.10 -24.23 -13.37
N GLY A 248 -2.28 -24.03 -12.34
CA GLY A 248 -0.85 -23.80 -12.55
C GLY A 248 -0.10 -23.19 -11.36
N ARG A 249 1.24 -23.25 -11.41
CA ARG A 249 2.14 -22.59 -10.44
C ARG A 249 1.95 -21.08 -10.48
N GLN A 250 1.79 -20.45 -9.33
CA GLN A 250 1.70 -18.99 -9.21
C GLN A 250 3.02 -18.38 -8.75
N LEU A 251 3.37 -17.23 -9.34
CA LEU A 251 4.48 -16.42 -8.87
C LEU A 251 4.11 -15.68 -7.58
N HIS A 252 5.02 -15.68 -6.62
CA HIS A 252 4.91 -14.90 -5.40
C HIS A 252 5.90 -13.74 -5.42
N GLY A 253 5.41 -12.55 -5.20
CA GLY A 253 6.23 -11.43 -4.78
C GLY A 253 6.70 -11.60 -3.33
N LYS A 254 7.68 -10.80 -2.90
CA LYS A 254 8.28 -10.86 -1.55
C LYS A 254 8.93 -12.22 -1.24
N PHE A 255 9.46 -12.89 -2.25
CA PHE A 255 9.84 -14.30 -2.13
C PHE A 255 10.88 -14.51 -1.01
N ILE A 256 12.00 -13.79 -1.02
CA ILE A 256 13.03 -13.88 0.02
C ILE A 256 12.50 -13.45 1.42
N LEU A 257 11.56 -12.48 1.46
CA LEU A 257 10.96 -12.07 2.72
C LEU A 257 10.07 -13.17 3.31
N ARG A 258 9.35 -13.90 2.46
CA ARG A 258 8.55 -15.06 2.86
C ARG A 258 9.44 -16.20 3.36
N GLU A 259 10.54 -16.51 2.66
CA GLU A 259 11.51 -17.52 3.09
C GLU A 259 12.15 -17.17 4.44
N ALA A 260 12.44 -15.90 4.68
CA ALA A 260 13.06 -15.45 5.92
C ALA A 260 12.20 -15.69 7.18
N PHE A 261 10.88 -15.86 7.01
CA PHE A 261 9.93 -16.02 8.11
C PHE A 261 8.91 -17.16 7.86
N GLU A 262 9.21 -18.11 6.96
CA GLU A 262 8.25 -19.16 6.58
C GLU A 262 7.86 -20.10 7.72
N GLU A 263 8.74 -20.28 8.71
CA GLU A 263 8.49 -21.14 9.85
C GLU A 263 7.59 -20.46 10.91
N GLU A 264 7.73 -19.16 11.09
CA GLU A 264 7.01 -18.41 12.13
C GLU A 264 5.74 -17.76 11.62
N ALA A 265 5.80 -17.09 10.46
CA ALA A 265 4.68 -16.31 9.97
C ALA A 265 3.55 -17.19 9.40
N PHE A 266 2.41 -17.19 10.09
CA PHE A 266 1.24 -18.00 9.70
C PHE A 266 0.80 -17.76 8.26
N SER A 267 0.95 -16.52 7.77
CA SER A 267 0.59 -16.10 6.42
C SER A 267 1.77 -16.05 5.44
N ALA A 268 2.91 -16.66 5.77
CA ALA A 268 4.14 -16.55 4.95
C ALA A 268 3.86 -16.84 3.46
N TRP A 269 3.04 -17.83 3.14
CA TRP A 269 2.71 -18.23 1.77
C TRP A 269 1.26 -17.90 1.38
N ARG A 270 0.56 -17.05 2.15
CA ARG A 270 -0.76 -16.52 1.75
C ARG A 270 -0.62 -15.78 0.43
N LYS A 271 -1.57 -15.99 -0.50
CA LYS A 271 -1.68 -15.22 -1.74
C LYS A 271 -1.84 -13.73 -1.40
N LYS A 272 -1.07 -12.88 -2.12
CA LYS A 272 -1.21 -11.43 -1.98
C LYS A 272 -2.58 -10.98 -2.44
N GLU A 273 -3.25 -10.25 -1.56
CA GLU A 273 -4.46 -9.49 -1.88
C GLU A 273 -4.19 -8.00 -1.58
N PRO A 274 -4.63 -7.07 -2.44
CA PRO A 274 -4.59 -5.64 -2.13
C PRO A 274 -5.44 -5.31 -0.88
N ILE A 275 -5.16 -4.19 -0.23
CA ILE A 275 -5.89 -3.77 0.99
C ILE A 275 -7.40 -3.74 0.73
N GLU A 276 -7.83 -3.16 -0.39
CA GLU A 276 -9.22 -3.05 -0.76
C GLU A 276 -9.92 -4.41 -0.99
N VAL A 277 -9.18 -5.44 -1.38
CA VAL A 277 -9.71 -6.81 -1.54
C VAL A 277 -9.76 -7.52 -0.18
N GLY A 278 -8.68 -7.48 0.58
CA GLY A 278 -8.58 -8.11 1.89
C GLY A 278 -9.58 -7.55 2.90
N SER A 279 -9.74 -6.23 2.93
CA SER A 279 -10.70 -5.53 3.78
C SER A 279 -12.12 -5.50 3.23
N GLY A 280 -12.32 -5.75 1.92
CA GLY A 280 -13.62 -5.73 1.25
C GLY A 280 -14.08 -4.35 0.74
N THR A 281 -13.25 -3.30 0.77
CA THR A 281 -13.64 -1.96 0.26
C THR A 281 -13.82 -1.89 -1.26
N THR A 282 -13.51 -2.96 -1.99
CA THR A 282 -13.84 -3.11 -3.42
C THR A 282 -15.33 -3.04 -3.72
N VAL A 283 -16.20 -3.13 -2.72
CA VAL A 283 -17.66 -2.97 -2.87
C VAL A 283 -18.06 -1.50 -3.08
N LEU A 284 -17.29 -0.53 -2.60
CA LEU A 284 -17.65 0.89 -2.60
C LEU A 284 -17.99 1.46 -3.98
N PRO A 285 -17.25 1.19 -5.06
CA PRO A 285 -17.63 1.66 -6.40
C PRO A 285 -19.05 1.21 -6.80
N LYS A 286 -19.40 -0.04 -6.49
CA LYS A 286 -20.74 -0.59 -6.78
C LYS A 286 -21.81 0.11 -5.95
N VAL A 287 -21.58 0.31 -4.66
CA VAL A 287 -22.51 0.99 -3.76
C VAL A 287 -22.85 2.39 -4.27
N PHE A 288 -21.82 3.18 -4.64
CA PHE A 288 -22.03 4.51 -5.18
C PHE A 288 -22.69 4.51 -6.57
N GLN A 289 -22.37 3.51 -7.41
CA GLN A 289 -23.02 3.34 -8.71
C GLN A 289 -24.52 2.99 -8.59
N GLU A 290 -24.90 2.18 -7.60
CA GLU A 290 -26.29 1.82 -7.35
C GLU A 290 -27.09 2.98 -6.74
N SER A 291 -26.44 3.91 -6.04
CA SER A 291 -27.09 5.08 -5.42
C SER A 291 -27.21 6.30 -6.36
N THR A 292 -26.59 6.29 -7.53
CA THR A 292 -26.56 7.43 -8.47
C THR A 292 -27.05 6.98 -9.84
N SER A 293 -28.11 7.61 -10.35
CA SER A 293 -28.58 7.29 -11.71
C SER A 293 -27.59 7.75 -12.78
N LEU A 294 -27.62 7.10 -13.96
CA LEU A 294 -26.73 7.50 -15.09
C LEU A 294 -27.03 8.91 -15.58
N GLU A 295 -28.29 9.36 -15.49
CA GLU A 295 -28.71 10.71 -15.87
C GLU A 295 -28.14 11.73 -14.89
N GLU A 296 -28.32 11.52 -13.59
CA GLU A 296 -27.74 12.37 -12.54
C GLU A 296 -26.23 12.43 -12.63
N LEU A 297 -25.56 11.29 -12.82
CA LEU A 297 -24.11 11.26 -12.97
C LEU A 297 -23.65 12.12 -14.16
N LYS A 298 -24.36 12.03 -15.29
CA LYS A 298 -24.03 12.79 -16.49
C LYS A 298 -24.25 14.29 -16.31
N GLU A 299 -25.36 14.68 -15.71
CA GLU A 299 -25.66 16.09 -15.39
C GLU A 299 -24.60 16.69 -14.47
N GLU A 300 -24.23 15.97 -13.40
CA GLU A 300 -23.20 16.41 -12.46
C GLU A 300 -21.79 16.46 -13.09
N GLN A 301 -21.45 15.50 -13.97
CA GLN A 301 -20.20 15.53 -14.72
C GLN A 301 -20.08 16.80 -15.59
N ASP A 302 -21.15 17.12 -16.34
CA ASP A 302 -21.16 18.29 -17.23
C ASP A 302 -21.14 19.60 -16.42
N ARG A 303 -21.90 19.68 -15.32
CA ARG A 303 -21.92 20.82 -14.42
C ARG A 303 -20.56 21.09 -13.79
N ILE A 304 -19.96 20.04 -13.14
CA ILE A 304 -18.68 20.16 -12.45
C ILE A 304 -17.55 20.47 -13.43
N LEU A 305 -17.60 19.92 -14.65
CA LEU A 305 -16.63 20.23 -15.68
C LEU A 305 -16.71 21.70 -16.09
N ALA A 306 -17.93 22.25 -16.24
CA ALA A 306 -18.15 23.63 -16.64
C ALA A 306 -17.79 24.62 -15.52
N GLU A 307 -18.18 24.35 -14.28
CA GLU A 307 -18.00 25.25 -13.14
C GLU A 307 -16.61 25.17 -12.52
N ASP A 308 -16.13 23.96 -12.29
CA ASP A 308 -14.89 23.70 -11.54
C ASP A 308 -13.71 23.28 -12.43
N GLY A 309 -13.96 22.89 -13.69
CA GLY A 309 -12.94 22.36 -14.59
C GLY A 309 -12.39 20.99 -14.12
N VAL A 310 -13.21 20.20 -13.42
CA VAL A 310 -12.86 18.88 -12.90
C VAL A 310 -13.58 17.80 -13.69
N LYS A 311 -12.85 16.80 -14.16
CA LYS A 311 -13.40 15.66 -14.90
C LYS A 311 -13.76 14.54 -13.91
N ILE A 312 -15.04 14.36 -13.65
CA ILE A 312 -15.56 13.24 -12.86
C ILE A 312 -15.60 11.98 -13.72
N ARG A 313 -15.10 10.86 -13.22
CA ARG A 313 -15.00 9.60 -13.97
C ARG A 313 -16.22 8.69 -13.79
N ASP A 314 -16.67 8.54 -12.55
CA ASP A 314 -17.72 7.61 -12.14
C ASP A 314 -18.45 8.13 -10.87
N ALA A 315 -19.44 7.39 -10.40
CA ALA A 315 -20.24 7.76 -9.23
C ALA A 315 -19.42 7.83 -7.92
N GLU A 316 -18.45 6.95 -7.73
CA GLU A 316 -17.55 7.01 -6.57
C GLU A 316 -16.71 8.29 -6.58
N HIS A 317 -16.10 8.61 -7.73
CA HIS A 317 -15.31 9.82 -7.88
C HIS A 317 -16.17 11.08 -7.69
N LEU A 318 -17.45 11.05 -8.15
CA LEU A 318 -18.41 12.12 -7.93
C LEU A 318 -18.69 12.34 -6.43
N GLU A 319 -18.98 11.28 -5.69
CA GLU A 319 -19.27 11.43 -4.26
C GLU A 319 -18.05 11.93 -3.48
N TYR A 320 -16.86 11.41 -3.78
CA TYR A 320 -15.63 11.89 -3.15
C TYR A 320 -15.33 13.36 -3.49
N TYR A 321 -15.62 13.77 -4.71
CA TYR A 321 -15.51 15.18 -5.08
C TYR A 321 -16.54 16.07 -4.36
N LYS A 322 -17.80 15.60 -4.22
CA LYS A 322 -18.82 16.32 -3.43
C LYS A 322 -18.37 16.50 -1.98
N VAL A 323 -17.79 15.46 -1.34
CA VAL A 323 -17.24 15.57 0.01
C VAL A 323 -16.06 16.54 0.04
N PHE A 324 -15.16 16.49 -0.95
CA PHE A 324 -14.03 17.41 -1.08
C PHE A 324 -14.51 18.89 -1.16
N LYS A 325 -15.51 19.16 -1.97
CA LYS A 325 -16.10 20.52 -2.08
C LYS A 325 -16.72 20.96 -0.76
N ARG A 326 -17.44 20.10 -0.05
CA ARG A 326 -17.97 20.41 1.30
C ARG A 326 -16.85 20.72 2.30
N ALA A 327 -15.73 19.99 2.21
CA ALA A 327 -14.61 20.11 3.13
C ALA A 327 -13.80 21.41 2.95
N PHE A 328 -13.61 21.86 1.70
CA PHE A 328 -12.75 23.00 1.37
C PHE A 328 -13.53 24.24 0.88
N GLY A 329 -14.82 24.12 0.56
CA GLY A 329 -15.65 25.21 0.05
C GLY A 329 -15.40 25.52 -1.42
N ASP A 330 -15.90 26.69 -1.87
CA ASP A 330 -15.79 27.13 -3.28
C ASP A 330 -14.67 28.16 -3.50
N ASP A 331 -14.20 28.80 -2.46
CA ASP A 331 -13.16 29.83 -2.54
C ASP A 331 -11.76 29.21 -2.59
N LEU A 332 -11.21 29.06 -3.80
CA LEU A 332 -9.87 28.52 -4.04
C LEU A 332 -8.76 29.30 -3.32
N SER A 333 -9.00 30.57 -2.93
CA SER A 333 -8.01 31.37 -2.20
C SER A 333 -7.77 30.87 -0.77
N THR A 334 -8.73 30.13 -0.21
CA THR A 334 -8.68 29.55 1.13
C THR A 334 -8.05 28.14 1.14
N TYR A 335 -7.80 27.58 -0.03
CA TYR A 335 -7.28 26.21 -0.15
C TYR A 335 -5.85 26.12 0.34
N PRO A 336 -5.45 24.97 0.95
CA PRO A 336 -4.07 24.69 1.30
C PRO A 336 -3.13 24.81 0.09
N GLU A 337 -1.85 25.09 0.37
CA GLU A 337 -0.84 25.27 -0.70
C GLU A 337 -0.76 24.08 -1.67
N LYS A 338 -0.92 22.87 -1.17
CA LYS A 338 -0.97 21.64 -2.00
C LYS A 338 -2.10 21.66 -3.04
N LEU A 339 -3.19 22.36 -2.75
CA LEU A 339 -4.37 22.46 -3.60
C LEU A 339 -4.39 23.75 -4.44
N ARG A 340 -3.23 24.21 -4.90
CA ARG A 340 -3.14 25.36 -5.81
C ARG A 340 -3.65 25.03 -7.20
N LYS A 341 -4.39 25.97 -7.77
CA LYS A 341 -4.97 25.90 -9.13
C LYS A 341 -4.69 27.19 -9.89
N ASP A 342 -3.41 27.56 -9.98
CA ASP A 342 -2.95 28.82 -10.59
C ASP A 342 -2.47 28.66 -12.05
N GLY A 343 -2.60 27.45 -12.62
CA GLY A 343 -2.30 27.17 -14.01
C GLY A 343 -0.82 27.00 -14.35
N ARG A 344 0.08 26.97 -13.36
CA ARG A 344 1.53 26.79 -13.62
C ARG A 344 1.86 25.41 -14.18
N ASP A 345 1.22 24.37 -13.65
CA ASP A 345 1.42 22.98 -14.11
C ASP A 345 0.15 22.16 -13.83
N PRO A 346 -0.95 22.44 -14.56
CA PRO A 346 -2.26 21.91 -14.22
C PRO A 346 -2.41 20.44 -14.59
N CYS A 347 -2.99 19.66 -13.69
CA CYS A 347 -3.46 18.31 -13.98
C CYS A 347 -4.59 18.36 -15.03
N PRO A 348 -4.57 17.55 -16.09
CA PRO A 348 -5.62 17.53 -17.13
C PRO A 348 -6.97 16.99 -16.64
N GLY A 349 -7.00 16.37 -15.45
CA GLY A 349 -8.21 15.83 -14.83
C GLY A 349 -8.91 16.80 -13.89
N CYS A 350 -8.17 17.57 -13.10
CA CYS A 350 -8.77 18.42 -12.07
C CYS A 350 -8.29 19.88 -12.07
N GLY A 351 -7.27 20.22 -12.87
CA GLY A 351 -6.71 21.56 -12.93
C GLY A 351 -5.81 21.97 -11.76
N PHE A 352 -5.72 21.21 -10.67
CA PHE A 352 -4.75 21.45 -9.60
C PHE A 352 -3.33 21.23 -10.09
N ASN A 353 -2.38 21.98 -9.54
CA ASN A 353 -0.99 21.88 -9.96
C ASN A 353 -0.37 20.54 -9.59
N LEU A 354 0.40 19.97 -10.51
CA LEU A 354 1.27 18.82 -10.23
C LEU A 354 2.47 19.27 -9.37
N SER A 355 2.95 18.40 -8.48
CA SER A 355 3.96 18.75 -7.48
C SER A 355 5.39 18.76 -8.05
N SER A 356 5.64 18.03 -9.14
CA SER A 356 6.97 17.98 -9.79
C SER A 356 6.85 17.69 -11.29
N PRO A 357 7.88 18.05 -12.09
CA PRO A 357 7.92 17.73 -13.52
C PRO A 357 7.87 16.23 -13.84
N GLU A 358 8.34 15.39 -12.93
CA GLU A 358 8.38 13.92 -13.11
C GLU A 358 7.05 13.25 -12.73
N GLN A 359 6.12 14.00 -12.15
CA GLN A 359 4.84 13.45 -11.69
C GLN A 359 3.95 13.06 -12.87
N THR A 360 3.69 11.77 -13.03
CA THR A 360 2.80 11.21 -14.07
C THR A 360 1.42 10.82 -13.58
N PHE A 361 1.20 10.91 -12.26
CA PHE A 361 -0.05 10.58 -11.57
C PHE A 361 -0.48 11.74 -10.69
N CYS A 362 -1.75 12.15 -10.75
CA CYS A 362 -2.26 13.22 -9.92
C CYS A 362 -2.71 12.70 -8.55
N VAL A 363 -1.99 13.06 -7.50
CA VAL A 363 -2.30 12.67 -6.10
C VAL A 363 -3.55 13.35 -5.52
N ILE A 364 -4.19 14.26 -6.27
CA ILE A 364 -5.40 14.96 -5.82
C ILE A 364 -6.67 14.31 -6.37
N CYS A 365 -6.68 13.93 -7.66
CA CYS A 365 -7.87 13.36 -8.29
C CYS A 365 -7.68 11.95 -8.85
N GLY A 366 -6.48 11.38 -8.77
CA GLY A 366 -6.19 10.06 -9.33
C GLY A 366 -6.06 10.00 -10.85
N GLN A 367 -5.91 11.15 -11.54
CA GLN A 367 -5.73 11.16 -12.99
C GLN A 367 -4.43 10.46 -13.39
N TRP A 368 -4.52 9.47 -14.29
CA TRP A 368 -3.38 8.84 -14.92
C TRP A 368 -3.64 8.59 -16.42
N PRO A 369 -2.69 8.91 -17.32
CA PRO A 369 -1.52 9.75 -17.03
C PRO A 369 -1.95 11.20 -16.76
N ALA A 370 -1.31 11.84 -15.78
CA ALA A 370 -1.44 13.27 -15.53
C ALA A 370 -0.43 14.09 -16.37
N ARG A 371 0.61 13.41 -16.86
CA ARG A 371 1.64 13.91 -17.76
C ARG A 371 2.22 12.76 -18.56
N ILE A 372 2.48 12.97 -19.84
CA ILE A 372 3.21 12.06 -20.70
C ILE A 372 4.67 12.51 -20.67
N LEU A 373 5.52 11.73 -19.98
CA LEU A 373 6.97 11.98 -20.01
C LEU A 373 7.55 11.51 -21.34
N PRO A 374 8.52 12.25 -21.91
CA PRO A 374 9.26 11.78 -23.07
C PRO A 374 10.03 10.51 -22.72
N PRO A 375 10.38 9.67 -23.73
CA PRO A 375 11.20 8.48 -23.50
C PRO A 375 12.51 8.83 -22.76
N PRO A 376 13.05 7.92 -21.91
CA PRO A 376 14.26 8.18 -21.13
C PRO A 376 15.46 8.67 -21.94
N GLU A 377 15.57 8.30 -23.21
CA GLU A 377 16.62 8.72 -24.12
C GLU A 377 16.55 10.22 -24.49
N GLU A 378 15.38 10.83 -24.46
CA GLU A 378 15.21 12.27 -24.70
C GLU A 378 15.49 13.09 -23.43
N ILE A 379 15.20 12.53 -22.25
CA ILE A 379 15.47 13.18 -20.95
C ILE A 379 16.99 13.30 -20.76
N ALA A 380 17.75 12.26 -21.12
CA ALA A 380 19.22 12.28 -21.03
C ALA A 380 19.86 13.34 -21.94
N LYS A 381 19.27 13.63 -23.10
CA LYS A 381 19.78 14.64 -24.06
C LYS A 381 19.53 16.08 -23.57
N THR A 382 18.42 16.32 -22.86
CA THR A 382 18.09 17.67 -22.33
C THR A 382 18.90 18.01 -21.10
N GLN A 383 19.32 17.05 -20.27
CA GLN A 383 20.17 17.28 -19.11
C GLN A 383 21.67 17.40 -19.47
N GLY A 384 22.08 16.82 -20.62
CA GLY A 384 23.47 16.93 -21.10
C GLY A 384 23.79 18.23 -21.84
N SER A 385 22.79 19.02 -22.22
CA SER A 385 22.99 20.28 -22.97
C SER A 385 23.10 21.55 -22.09
N SER A 386 22.89 21.45 -20.77
CA SER A 386 22.98 22.58 -19.85
C SER A 386 24.36 22.73 -19.15
N SER A 387 25.38 21.92 -19.52
CA SER A 387 26.72 21.99 -18.91
C SER A 387 27.85 22.51 -19.82
N VAL A 388 27.51 23.18 -20.95
CA VAL A 388 28.49 23.83 -21.80
C VAL A 388 28.01 25.24 -22.11
N SER A 389 28.21 26.15 -21.16
CA SER A 389 28.43 27.58 -21.39
C SER A 389 28.77 28.29 -20.08
N SER A 390 30.04 28.33 -19.77
CA SER A 390 30.76 29.47 -19.21
C SER A 390 32.23 29.14 -19.01
#